data_2b67f34e0110cbbab0c4bb2078510579
#
_entry.id   2b67f34e0110cbbab0c4bb2078510579
#
_cell.length_a   1.000
_cell.length_b   1.000
_cell.length_c   1.000
_cell.angle_alpha   90.00
_cell.angle_beta   90.00
_cell.angle_gamma   90.00
#
_symmetry.space_group_name_H-M   'P 1'
#
loop_
_entity.id
_entity.type
_entity.pdbx_description
1 polymer ?
#
loop_
_entity_poly.entity_id
_entity_poly.type
_entity_poly.pdbx_seq_one_letter_code
_entity_poly.pdbx_strand_id
1 'polypeptide(L)'
;MAIFTVGARLHDYGKGAPDELFGKVSADGFACVQLAYKKCVPGVASYADVTLQLVQNTLEAQKKHNIAVAVLGTYVELAIADEVQRSANAADFKSQLAVCKALNAGCIGTET
;
A
#
# COMPACT_ATOMS: atom_id res chain seq x y z
N MET A 1 27.73 4.05 -6.60
CA MET A 1 26.69 4.27 -5.57
C MET A 1 25.46 4.90 -6.21
N ALA A 2 24.31 4.31 -5.99
CA ALA A 2 23.07 4.87 -6.47
C ALA A 2 22.66 6.07 -5.60
N ILE A 3 22.33 7.20 -6.23
CA ILE A 3 21.81 8.38 -5.54
C ILE A 3 20.31 8.22 -5.26
N PHE A 4 19.61 7.48 -6.12
CA PHE A 4 18.17 7.27 -6.02
C PHE A 4 17.86 5.78 -5.90
N THR A 5 16.86 5.48 -5.08
CA THR A 5 16.25 4.16 -5.03
C THR A 5 15.07 4.13 -5.99
N VAL A 6 15.07 3.17 -6.90
CA VAL A 6 13.99 3.02 -7.88
C VAL A 6 13.00 1.97 -7.40
N GLY A 7 11.73 2.29 -7.46
CA GLY A 7 10.65 1.40 -7.04
C GLY A 7 9.62 1.17 -8.14
N ALA A 8 8.65 0.32 -7.83
CA ALA A 8 7.56 -0.04 -8.72
C ALA A 8 6.22 0.10 -8.01
N ARG A 9 5.15 0.26 -8.77
CA ARG A 9 3.79 0.15 -8.26
C ARG A 9 3.47 -1.34 -8.13
N LEU A 10 3.14 -1.79 -6.94
CA LEU A 10 2.91 -3.22 -6.69
C LEU A 10 1.77 -3.77 -7.54
N HIS A 11 0.73 -3.00 -7.76
CA HIS A 11 -0.42 -3.43 -8.56
C HIS A 11 -0.14 -3.56 -10.06
N ASP A 12 0.99 -3.06 -10.55
CA ASP A 12 1.41 -3.31 -11.93
C ASP A 12 1.83 -4.78 -12.15
N TYR A 13 2.07 -5.51 -11.06
CA TYR A 13 2.39 -6.94 -11.08
C TYR A 13 1.14 -7.83 -11.02
N GLY A 14 -0.04 -7.23 -11.04
CA GLY A 14 -1.30 -7.95 -10.98
C GLY A 14 -1.86 -8.03 -9.57
N LYS A 15 -2.60 -9.10 -9.30
CA LYS A 15 -3.22 -9.35 -8.00
C LYS A 15 -2.65 -10.60 -7.36
N GLY A 16 -2.45 -10.56 -6.05
CA GLY A 16 -1.92 -11.70 -5.31
C GLY A 16 -1.63 -11.34 -3.86
N ALA A 17 -1.11 -12.32 -3.13
CA ALA A 17 -0.67 -12.12 -1.77
C ALA A 17 0.60 -11.25 -1.74
N PRO A 18 0.87 -10.53 -0.64
CA PRO A 18 2.08 -9.73 -0.53
C PRO A 18 3.37 -10.50 -0.83
N ASP A 19 3.52 -11.71 -0.31
CA ASP A 19 4.70 -12.53 -0.54
C ASP A 19 4.94 -12.78 -2.04
N GLU A 20 3.89 -13.13 -2.76
CA GLU A 20 3.97 -13.39 -4.21
C GLU A 20 4.37 -12.13 -4.98
N LEU A 21 3.69 -11.02 -4.73
CA LEU A 21 3.91 -9.78 -5.46
C LEU A 21 5.28 -9.16 -5.13
N PHE A 22 5.67 -9.18 -3.87
CA PHE A 22 6.98 -8.66 -3.46
C PHE A 22 8.12 -9.51 -4.03
N GLY A 23 7.91 -10.81 -4.16
CA GLY A 23 8.86 -11.70 -4.81
C GLY A 23 9.10 -11.34 -6.28
N LYS A 24 8.03 -11.02 -7.00
CA LYS A 24 8.13 -10.58 -8.41
C LYS A 24 8.87 -9.26 -8.54
N VAL A 25 8.58 -8.30 -7.67
CA VAL A 25 9.26 -7.00 -7.64
C VAL A 25 10.74 -7.17 -7.35
N SER A 26 11.08 -8.00 -6.38
CA SER A 26 12.47 -8.31 -6.02
C SER A 26 13.22 -8.96 -7.17
N ALA A 27 12.58 -9.88 -7.88
CA ALA A 27 13.17 -10.55 -9.04
C ALA A 27 13.53 -9.57 -10.16
N ASP A 28 12.75 -8.50 -10.29
CA ASP A 28 13.03 -7.44 -11.28
C ASP A 28 14.07 -6.42 -10.80
N GLY A 29 14.57 -6.55 -9.57
CA GLY A 29 15.64 -5.71 -9.05
C GLY A 29 15.20 -4.41 -8.39
N PHE A 30 13.90 -4.21 -8.16
CA PHE A 30 13.41 -3.03 -7.44
C PHE A 30 13.56 -3.21 -5.92
N ALA A 31 13.81 -2.11 -5.23
CA ALA A 31 14.05 -2.13 -3.79
C ALA A 31 12.87 -1.60 -2.97
N CYS A 32 11.90 -0.97 -3.60
CA CYS A 32 10.73 -0.43 -2.92
C CYS A 32 9.49 -0.45 -3.80
N VAL A 33 8.34 -0.29 -3.17
CA VAL A 33 7.04 -0.29 -3.87
C VAL A 33 6.14 0.84 -3.40
N GLN A 34 5.22 1.22 -4.28
CA GLN A 34 3.98 1.89 -3.92
C GLN A 34 2.94 0.80 -3.72
N LEU A 35 2.39 0.71 -2.52
CA LEU A 35 1.42 -0.33 -2.15
C LEU A 35 0.01 0.27 -2.11
N ALA A 36 -0.86 -0.23 -2.96
CA ALA A 36 -2.29 0.09 -2.96
C ALA A 36 -3.07 -1.20 -2.74
N TYR A 37 -3.40 -1.52 -1.50
CA TYR A 37 -4.03 -2.79 -1.13
C TYR A 37 -5.28 -3.10 -1.95
N LYS A 38 -6.15 -2.11 -2.15
CA LYS A 38 -7.40 -2.31 -2.89
C LYS A 38 -7.17 -2.69 -4.36
N LYS A 39 -6.00 -2.37 -4.90
CA LYS A 39 -5.70 -2.62 -6.31
C LYS A 39 -4.96 -3.93 -6.54
N CYS A 40 -4.36 -4.51 -5.53
CA CYS A 40 -3.47 -5.67 -5.73
C CYS A 40 -3.78 -6.88 -4.84
N VAL A 41 -4.47 -6.73 -3.71
CA VAL A 41 -4.74 -7.85 -2.82
C VAL A 41 -6.19 -8.31 -3.00
N PRO A 42 -6.43 -9.55 -3.45
CA PRO A 42 -7.78 -10.09 -3.56
C PRO A 42 -8.50 -10.07 -2.20
N GLY A 43 -9.78 -9.75 -2.21
CA GLY A 43 -10.58 -9.70 -1.01
C GLY A 43 -10.56 -8.35 -0.28
N VAL A 44 -9.71 -7.42 -0.69
CA VAL A 44 -9.68 -6.06 -0.15
C VAL A 44 -10.54 -5.16 -1.06
N ALA A 45 -11.83 -5.05 -0.73
CA ALA A 45 -12.77 -4.19 -1.45
C ALA A 45 -12.85 -2.79 -0.82
N SER A 46 -12.57 -2.69 0.48
CA SER A 46 -12.55 -1.43 1.22
C SER A 46 -11.35 -1.39 2.16
N TYR A 47 -11.07 -0.22 2.72
CA TYR A 47 -9.94 -0.09 3.66
C TYR A 47 -10.19 -0.83 4.98
N ALA A 48 -11.46 -1.10 5.33
CA ALA A 48 -11.80 -1.93 6.47
C ALA A 48 -11.34 -3.39 6.30
N ASP A 49 -11.14 -3.83 5.07
CA ASP A 49 -10.64 -5.19 4.77
C ASP A 49 -9.14 -5.33 4.95
N VAL A 50 -8.42 -4.26 5.22
CA VAL A 50 -6.99 -4.29 5.54
C VAL A 50 -6.85 -4.69 7.01
N THR A 51 -6.76 -5.99 7.24
CA THR A 51 -6.71 -6.59 8.58
C THR A 51 -5.29 -6.53 9.16
N LEU A 52 -5.19 -6.73 10.49
CA LEU A 52 -3.88 -6.87 11.14
C LEU A 52 -3.09 -8.04 10.55
N GLN A 53 -3.76 -9.13 10.21
CA GLN A 53 -3.09 -10.28 9.60
C GLN A 53 -2.50 -9.92 8.23
N LEU A 54 -3.23 -9.15 7.41
CA LEU A 54 -2.73 -8.70 6.12
C LEU A 54 -1.51 -7.78 6.30
N VAL A 55 -1.55 -6.87 7.26
CA VAL A 55 -0.41 -6.00 7.58
C VAL A 55 0.80 -6.83 8.01
N GLN A 56 0.57 -7.84 8.86
CA GLN A 56 1.62 -8.74 9.31
C GLN A 56 2.24 -9.52 8.15
N ASN A 57 1.40 -10.03 7.24
CA ASN A 57 1.86 -10.73 6.05
C ASN A 57 2.70 -9.82 5.15
N THR A 58 2.32 -8.53 5.06
CA THR A 58 3.08 -7.54 4.30
C THR A 58 4.45 -7.29 4.93
N LEU A 59 4.51 -7.16 6.27
CA LEU A 59 5.78 -6.99 6.98
C LEU A 59 6.71 -8.17 6.77
N GLU A 60 6.19 -9.38 6.79
CA GLU A 60 6.98 -10.59 6.54
C GLU A 60 7.52 -10.60 5.11
N ALA A 61 6.70 -10.20 4.14
CA ALA A 61 7.12 -10.09 2.74
C ALA A 61 8.21 -9.03 2.56
N GLN A 62 8.10 -7.90 3.24
CA GLN A 62 9.12 -6.85 3.23
C GLN A 62 10.48 -7.38 3.70
N LYS A 63 10.48 -8.14 4.78
CA LYS A 63 11.71 -8.72 5.33
C LYS A 63 12.27 -9.81 4.43
N LYS A 64 11.41 -10.72 3.98
CA LYS A 64 11.82 -11.86 3.15
C LYS A 64 12.45 -11.43 1.84
N HIS A 65 11.87 -10.44 1.18
CA HIS A 65 12.29 -9.98 -0.14
C HIS A 65 13.14 -8.72 -0.10
N ASN A 66 13.38 -8.17 1.09
CA ASN A 66 14.13 -6.92 1.28
C ASN A 66 13.56 -5.76 0.43
N ILE A 67 12.24 -5.59 0.50
CA ILE A 67 11.51 -4.55 -0.22
C ILE A 67 10.89 -3.59 0.79
N ALA A 68 11.11 -2.30 0.61
CA ALA A 68 10.47 -1.27 1.43
C ALA A 68 9.16 -0.81 0.79
N VAL A 69 8.21 -0.39 1.62
CA VAL A 69 7.03 0.33 1.14
C VAL A 69 7.35 1.82 1.19
N ALA A 70 7.60 2.42 0.04
CA ALA A 70 7.90 3.84 -0.05
C ALA A 70 6.65 4.70 0.11
N VAL A 71 5.55 4.26 -0.49
CA VAL A 71 4.26 4.96 -0.45
C VAL A 71 3.14 3.95 -0.18
N LEU A 72 2.33 4.22 0.83
CA LEU A 72 1.05 3.54 1.00
C LEU A 72 -0.01 4.36 0.27
N GLY A 73 -0.49 3.83 -0.85
CA GLY A 73 -1.52 4.50 -1.66
C GLY A 73 -2.91 4.28 -1.08
N THR A 74 -3.51 5.33 -0.58
CA THR A 74 -4.86 5.31 -0.02
C THR A 74 -5.73 6.24 -0.85
N TYR A 75 -6.31 5.70 -1.91
CA TYR A 75 -7.01 6.49 -2.91
C TYR A 75 -8.45 6.73 -2.47
N VAL A 76 -8.72 7.93 -2.03
CA VAL A 76 -10.05 8.42 -1.63
C VAL A 76 -10.24 9.83 -2.17
N GLU A 77 -11.48 10.19 -2.47
CA GLU A 77 -11.83 11.53 -2.92
C GLU A 77 -12.05 12.44 -1.71
N LEU A 78 -11.03 13.25 -1.39
CA LEU A 78 -11.10 14.17 -0.25
C LEU A 78 -11.76 15.50 -0.60
N ALA A 79 -11.87 15.82 -1.89
CA ALA A 79 -12.44 17.08 -2.38
C ALA A 79 -13.88 16.95 -2.89
N ILE A 80 -14.54 15.83 -2.63
CA ILE A 80 -15.94 15.60 -3.06
C ILE A 80 -16.90 16.54 -2.33
N ALA A 81 -17.91 17.03 -3.03
CA ALA A 81 -18.86 18.02 -2.49
C ALA A 81 -19.82 17.45 -1.45
N ASP A 82 -20.19 16.16 -1.56
CA ASP A 82 -21.05 15.50 -0.57
C ASP A 82 -20.34 15.41 0.78
N GLU A 83 -20.87 16.12 1.78
CA GLU A 83 -20.26 16.20 3.10
C GLU A 83 -20.20 14.85 3.81
N VAL A 84 -21.25 14.04 3.70
CA VAL A 84 -21.30 12.71 4.34
C VAL A 84 -20.24 11.81 3.73
N GLN A 85 -20.17 11.76 2.40
CA GLN A 85 -19.19 10.95 1.69
C GLN A 85 -17.76 11.46 1.93
N ARG A 86 -17.58 12.78 1.96
CA ARG A 86 -16.26 13.37 2.24
C ARG A 86 -15.78 13.00 3.64
N SER A 87 -16.66 13.04 4.64
CA SER A 87 -16.33 12.64 6.01
C SER A 87 -15.96 11.16 6.09
N ALA A 88 -16.71 10.29 5.38
CA ALA A 88 -16.39 8.86 5.34
C ALA A 88 -15.05 8.62 4.64
N ASN A 89 -14.77 9.31 3.56
CA ASN A 89 -13.48 9.19 2.84
C ASN A 89 -12.32 9.67 3.71
N ALA A 90 -12.50 10.76 4.45
CA ALA A 90 -11.49 11.25 5.39
C ALA A 90 -11.23 10.25 6.51
N ALA A 91 -12.27 9.59 7.03
CA ALA A 91 -12.13 8.55 8.04
C ALA A 91 -11.35 7.34 7.49
N ASP A 92 -11.63 6.93 6.26
CA ASP A 92 -10.89 5.86 5.58
C ASP A 92 -9.41 6.22 5.46
N PHE A 93 -9.11 7.43 5.02
CA PHE A 93 -7.73 7.90 4.91
C PHE A 93 -7.02 7.87 6.27
N LYS A 94 -7.66 8.38 7.30
CA LYS A 94 -7.11 8.38 8.66
C LYS A 94 -6.86 6.98 9.20
N SER A 95 -7.74 6.02 8.88
CA SER A 95 -7.57 4.64 9.32
C SER A 95 -6.28 4.02 8.77
N GLN A 96 -5.86 4.45 7.60
CA GLN A 96 -4.66 3.93 6.96
C GLN A 96 -3.36 4.57 7.47
N LEU A 97 -3.44 5.64 8.27
CA LEU A 97 -2.24 6.21 8.91
C LEU A 97 -1.58 5.21 9.86
N ALA A 98 -2.38 4.44 10.60
CA ALA A 98 -1.87 3.40 11.48
C ALA A 98 -1.20 2.27 10.68
N VAL A 99 -1.78 1.91 9.53
CA VAL A 99 -1.19 0.91 8.63
C VAL A 99 0.13 1.42 8.07
N CYS A 100 0.18 2.68 7.63
CA CYS A 100 1.39 3.32 7.14
C CYS A 100 2.52 3.25 8.18
N LYS A 101 2.21 3.57 9.43
CA LYS A 101 3.16 3.50 10.53
C LYS A 101 3.60 2.06 10.79
N ALA A 102 2.67 1.11 10.82
CA ALA A 102 2.98 -0.29 11.07
C ALA A 102 3.90 -0.89 9.99
N LEU A 103 3.71 -0.50 8.74
CA LEU A 103 4.55 -0.96 7.63
C LEU A 103 5.89 -0.21 7.54
N ASN A 104 6.09 0.80 8.35
CA ASN A 104 7.23 1.72 8.24
C ASN A 104 7.33 2.30 6.81
N ALA A 105 6.18 2.63 6.23
CA ALA A 105 6.13 3.24 4.90
C ALA A 105 6.68 4.67 4.96
N GLY A 106 7.28 5.10 3.85
CA GLY A 106 7.88 6.43 3.76
C GLY A 106 6.84 7.55 3.82
N CYS A 107 5.68 7.34 3.22
CA CYS A 107 4.57 8.27 3.27
C CYS A 107 3.25 7.58 2.90
N ILE A 108 2.15 8.29 3.15
CA ILE A 108 0.82 7.90 2.67
C ILE A 108 0.41 8.91 1.59
N GLY A 109 -0.20 8.42 0.52
CA GLY A 109 -0.61 9.26 -0.60
C GLY A 109 -2.04 9.02 -1.00
N THR A 110 -2.65 10.02 -1.63
CA THR A 110 -3.99 9.92 -2.19
C THR A 110 -4.06 10.73 -3.48
N GLU A 111 -5.14 10.51 -4.22
CA GLU A 111 -5.52 11.31 -5.38
C GLU A 111 -6.89 11.92 -5.13
N THR A 112 -7.11 13.12 -5.60
CA THR A 112 -8.40 13.80 -5.48
C THR A 112 -9.00 14.08 -6.85
#